data_4f96b8e39204b73b3fec8d5db3ec546f
#
_entry.id   4f96b8e39204b73b3fec8d5db3ec546f
#
_cell.length_a   1.000
_cell.length_b   1.000
_cell.length_c   1.000
_cell.angle_alpha   90.00
_cell.angle_beta   90.00
_cell.angle_gamma   90.00
#
_symmetry.space_group_name_H-M   'P 1'
#
loop_
_entity.id
_entity.type
_entity.pdbx_description
1 polymer ?
#
loop_
_entity_poly.entity_id
_entity_poly.type
_entity_poly.pdbx_seq_one_letter_code
_entity_poly.pdbx_strand_id
1 'polypeptide(L)'
;MLNIFTLANGRLVQEEIESLEELSRFQPIWVDLESPTLDEKRWVSQYYGLSIPEDAMDEDIEESARFYEEDNGELHIRSDFLIDDHEQPRSVRVAFILNLINPTLRSKGVLFSIHDEDIPVFRLLRLRARRAPGLIEDAREVLLKLFDADAEYSADTLEGIYDDLEKVSTQVLAGDVTDARAGEVLAAIARQEDMNGRIRRNVMDTRRAVSFMMRSKM
;
A
#
# COMPACT_ATOMS: atom_id res chain seq x y z
N MET A 1 -12.56 3.56 -9.12
CA MET A 1 -11.90 4.80 -9.61
C MET A 1 -10.55 4.44 -10.19
N LEU A 2 -10.28 4.80 -11.44
CA LEU A 2 -9.04 4.52 -12.15
C LEU A 2 -8.22 5.81 -12.29
N ASN A 3 -7.09 5.86 -11.62
CA ASN A 3 -6.14 6.99 -11.70
C ASN A 3 -4.86 6.57 -12.40
N ILE A 4 -4.31 7.45 -13.21
CA ILE A 4 -2.97 7.29 -13.75
C ILE A 4 -2.05 8.40 -13.25
N PHE A 5 -0.77 8.06 -13.13
CA PHE A 5 0.25 9.00 -12.70
C PHE A 5 1.39 9.02 -13.70
N THR A 6 1.66 10.22 -14.21
CA THR A 6 2.75 10.51 -15.14
C THR A 6 3.79 11.41 -14.49
N LEU A 7 4.98 11.49 -15.07
CA LEU A 7 6.01 12.43 -14.65
C LEU A 7 6.06 13.65 -15.56
N ALA A 8 5.82 14.83 -14.99
CA ALA A 8 6.02 16.11 -15.65
C ALA A 8 7.05 16.94 -14.87
N ASN A 9 8.17 17.24 -15.48
CA ASN A 9 9.28 17.98 -14.86
C ASN A 9 9.75 17.34 -13.54
N GLY A 10 9.80 16.01 -13.49
CA GLY A 10 10.19 15.23 -12.31
C GLY A 10 9.15 15.21 -11.18
N ARG A 11 7.93 15.65 -11.43
CA ARG A 11 6.83 15.66 -10.47
C ARG A 11 5.73 14.73 -10.90
N LEU A 12 5.08 14.09 -9.95
CA LEU A 12 3.94 13.21 -10.20
C LEU A 12 2.70 14.05 -10.52
N VAL A 13 2.07 13.75 -11.65
CA VAL A 13 0.81 14.36 -12.11
C VAL A 13 -0.24 13.27 -12.20
N GLN A 14 -1.41 13.51 -11.63
CA GLN A 14 -2.53 12.58 -11.56
C GLN A 14 -3.60 12.98 -12.58
N GLU A 15 -4.13 11.99 -13.29
CA GLU A 15 -5.31 12.12 -14.15
C GLU A 15 -6.28 10.97 -13.85
N GLU A 16 -7.56 11.26 -13.73
CA GLU A 16 -8.63 10.27 -13.59
C GLU A 16 -9.07 9.81 -14.97
N ILE A 17 -9.29 8.51 -15.14
CA ILE A 17 -9.64 7.89 -16.42
C ILE A 17 -11.08 7.41 -16.40
N GLU A 18 -11.86 7.92 -17.32
CA GLU A 18 -13.28 7.61 -17.46
C GLU A 18 -13.60 6.68 -18.65
N SER A 19 -12.61 6.42 -19.52
CA SER A 19 -12.81 5.56 -20.69
C SER A 19 -11.52 4.85 -21.14
N LEU A 20 -11.68 3.72 -21.87
CA LEU A 20 -10.56 2.97 -22.45
C LEU A 20 -9.70 3.83 -23.40
N GLU A 21 -10.33 4.70 -24.19
CA GLU A 21 -9.66 5.54 -25.19
C GLU A 21 -8.71 6.54 -24.54
N GLU A 22 -9.01 6.98 -23.32
CA GLU A 22 -8.18 7.94 -22.60
C GLU A 22 -6.84 7.36 -22.17
N LEU A 23 -6.77 6.05 -21.87
CA LEU A 23 -5.53 5.38 -21.51
C LEU A 23 -4.44 5.58 -22.57
N SER A 24 -4.82 5.64 -23.85
CA SER A 24 -3.88 5.81 -24.96
C SER A 24 -3.20 7.19 -25.03
N ARG A 25 -3.73 8.18 -24.32
CA ARG A 25 -3.24 9.57 -24.33
C ARG A 25 -2.04 9.77 -23.40
N PHE A 26 -1.80 8.84 -22.47
CA PHE A 26 -0.85 9.01 -21.39
C PHE A 26 0.22 7.91 -21.41
N GLN A 27 1.37 8.23 -20.83
CA GLN A 27 2.45 7.27 -20.56
C GLN A 27 2.70 7.23 -19.04
N PRO A 28 1.91 6.46 -18.28
CA PRO A 28 2.04 6.41 -16.84
C PRO A 28 3.26 5.64 -16.39
N ILE A 29 3.73 5.97 -15.20
CA ILE A 29 4.64 5.15 -14.41
C ILE A 29 3.90 4.39 -13.30
N TRP A 30 2.67 4.85 -12.98
CA TRP A 30 1.81 4.24 -11.98
C TRP A 30 0.35 4.34 -12.42
N VAL A 31 -0.37 3.23 -12.35
CA VAL A 31 -1.81 3.10 -12.57
C VAL A 31 -2.42 2.56 -11.29
N ASP A 32 -3.33 3.34 -10.70
CA ASP A 32 -3.93 3.05 -9.41
C ASP A 32 -5.44 2.77 -9.56
N LEU A 33 -5.84 1.58 -9.14
CA LEU A 33 -7.21 1.10 -9.19
C LEU A 33 -7.77 1.03 -7.75
N GLU A 34 -8.42 2.10 -7.34
CA GLU A 34 -9.10 2.20 -6.04
C GLU A 34 -10.56 1.80 -6.19
N SER A 35 -11.01 0.75 -5.48
CA SER A 35 -12.36 0.18 -5.60
C SER A 35 -12.82 0.07 -7.06
N PRO A 36 -12.03 -0.58 -7.94
CA PRO A 36 -12.29 -0.52 -9.37
C PRO A 36 -13.55 -1.27 -9.76
N THR A 37 -14.28 -0.70 -10.72
CA THR A 37 -15.36 -1.39 -11.42
C THR A 37 -14.83 -2.51 -12.31
N LEU A 38 -15.70 -3.44 -12.73
CA LEU A 38 -15.32 -4.49 -13.66
C LEU A 38 -14.88 -3.92 -15.01
N ASP A 39 -15.45 -2.80 -15.43
CA ASP A 39 -15.08 -2.14 -16.69
C ASP A 39 -13.69 -1.52 -16.58
N GLU A 40 -13.36 -0.83 -15.49
CA GLU A 40 -12.02 -0.28 -15.26
C GLU A 40 -10.95 -1.37 -15.25
N LYS A 41 -11.21 -2.52 -14.59
CA LYS A 41 -10.31 -3.69 -14.62
C LYS A 41 -10.11 -4.21 -16.06
N ARG A 42 -11.20 -4.31 -16.84
CA ARG A 42 -11.15 -4.74 -18.24
C ARG A 42 -10.39 -3.76 -19.12
N TRP A 43 -10.58 -2.45 -18.97
CA TRP A 43 -9.83 -1.43 -19.73
C TRP A 43 -8.33 -1.56 -19.51
N VAL A 44 -7.91 -1.67 -18.26
CA VAL A 44 -6.49 -1.85 -17.91
C VAL A 44 -5.94 -3.15 -18.46
N SER A 45 -6.64 -4.29 -18.25
CA SER A 45 -6.23 -5.60 -18.79
C SER A 45 -6.11 -5.59 -20.31
N GLN A 46 -7.10 -5.02 -21.00
CA GLN A 46 -7.12 -4.96 -22.48
C GLN A 46 -6.03 -4.06 -23.03
N TYR A 47 -5.84 -2.87 -22.44
CA TYR A 47 -4.90 -1.89 -22.98
C TYR A 47 -3.44 -2.26 -22.72
N TYR A 48 -3.13 -2.74 -21.52
CA TYR A 48 -1.76 -3.09 -21.12
C TYR A 48 -1.40 -4.56 -21.35
N GLY A 49 -2.38 -5.41 -21.70
CA GLY A 49 -2.16 -6.85 -21.86
C GLY A 49 -1.89 -7.58 -20.55
N LEU A 50 -2.44 -7.05 -19.44
CA LEU A 50 -2.22 -7.60 -18.10
C LEU A 50 -3.27 -8.66 -17.76
N SER A 51 -2.84 -9.67 -17.00
CA SER A 51 -3.75 -10.56 -16.28
C SER A 51 -3.94 -10.05 -14.86
N ILE A 52 -5.07 -9.40 -14.59
CA ILE A 52 -5.45 -9.05 -13.22
C ILE A 52 -6.16 -10.26 -12.62
N PRO A 53 -5.57 -10.96 -11.63
CA PRO A 53 -6.20 -12.13 -11.02
C PRO A 53 -7.52 -11.74 -10.35
N GLU A 54 -8.57 -12.56 -10.51
CA GLU A 54 -9.87 -12.32 -9.87
C GLU A 54 -9.76 -12.35 -8.34
N ASP A 55 -8.86 -13.19 -7.82
CA ASP A 55 -8.53 -13.38 -6.42
C ASP A 55 -7.47 -12.40 -5.88
N ALA A 56 -7.14 -11.35 -6.65
CA ALA A 56 -6.07 -10.41 -6.29
C ALA A 56 -6.24 -9.80 -4.89
N MET A 57 -7.50 -9.64 -4.46
CA MET A 57 -7.88 -9.02 -3.19
C MET A 57 -8.32 -10.02 -2.11
N ASP A 58 -8.32 -11.33 -2.40
CA ASP A 58 -8.75 -12.34 -1.43
C ASP A 58 -7.81 -12.37 -0.21
N GLU A 59 -8.40 -12.38 0.98
CA GLU A 59 -7.65 -12.41 2.24
C GLU A 59 -7.01 -13.77 2.53
N ASP A 60 -7.64 -14.86 2.07
CA ASP A 60 -7.27 -16.24 2.38
C ASP A 60 -6.24 -16.87 1.43
N ILE A 61 -5.48 -16.05 0.69
CA ILE A 61 -4.47 -16.56 -0.22
C ILE A 61 -3.28 -17.13 0.54
N GLU A 62 -2.87 -18.35 0.15
CA GLU A 62 -1.66 -18.98 0.67
C GLU A 62 -0.44 -18.07 0.51
N GLU A 63 0.44 -18.08 1.51
CA GLU A 63 1.63 -17.22 1.56
C GLU A 63 2.54 -17.37 0.33
N SER A 64 2.58 -18.57 -0.27
CA SER A 64 3.32 -18.87 -1.49
C SER A 64 2.75 -18.19 -2.74
N ALA A 65 1.47 -17.83 -2.74
CA ALA A 65 0.80 -17.18 -3.86
C ALA A 65 0.79 -15.65 -3.77
N ARG A 66 1.39 -15.08 -2.71
CA ARG A 66 1.48 -13.62 -2.53
C ARG A 66 2.55 -12.96 -3.38
N PHE A 67 3.62 -13.69 -3.69
CA PHE A 67 4.79 -13.14 -4.39
C PHE A 67 5.23 -14.11 -5.48
N TYR A 68 5.04 -13.72 -6.73
CA TYR A 68 5.48 -14.53 -7.87
C TYR A 68 5.87 -13.67 -9.07
N GLU A 69 6.66 -14.26 -9.96
CA GLU A 69 7.10 -13.69 -11.22
C GLU A 69 6.48 -14.50 -12.36
N GLU A 70 5.82 -13.82 -13.27
CA GLU A 70 5.28 -14.42 -14.49
C GLU A 70 6.37 -14.65 -15.54
N ASP A 71 6.12 -15.53 -16.48
CA ASP A 71 7.06 -15.84 -17.57
C ASP A 71 7.40 -14.61 -18.44
N ASN A 72 6.52 -13.63 -18.49
CA ASN A 72 6.71 -12.36 -19.20
C ASN A 72 7.53 -11.33 -18.39
N GLY A 73 7.98 -11.67 -17.18
CA GLY A 73 8.74 -10.82 -16.28
C GLY A 73 7.92 -9.85 -15.43
N GLU A 74 6.60 -10.01 -15.37
CA GLU A 74 5.74 -9.27 -14.45
C GLU A 74 5.92 -9.79 -13.02
N LEU A 75 6.10 -8.86 -12.08
CA LEU A 75 6.15 -9.19 -10.66
C LEU A 75 4.79 -8.92 -10.02
N HIS A 76 4.20 -9.95 -9.46
CA HIS A 76 2.98 -9.88 -8.68
C HIS A 76 3.31 -9.89 -7.19
N ILE A 77 2.85 -8.86 -6.49
CA ILE A 77 3.13 -8.65 -5.06
C ILE A 77 1.81 -8.31 -4.38
N ARG A 78 1.43 -9.10 -3.37
CA ARG A 78 0.27 -8.82 -2.53
C ARG A 78 0.76 -8.50 -1.13
N SER A 79 0.57 -7.27 -0.71
CA SER A 79 1.05 -6.76 0.56
C SER A 79 -0.06 -6.05 1.33
N ASP A 80 -0.02 -6.17 2.64
CA ASP A 80 -0.99 -5.52 3.51
C ASP A 80 -0.44 -4.16 3.97
N PHE A 81 -1.29 -3.14 3.99
CA PHE A 81 -0.99 -1.79 4.43
C PHE A 81 -1.81 -1.44 5.67
N LEU A 82 -1.17 -0.79 6.62
CA LEU A 82 -1.82 -0.39 7.87
C LEU A 82 -2.70 0.84 7.66
N ILE A 83 -3.91 0.80 8.18
CA ILE A 83 -4.75 1.98 8.40
C ILE A 83 -4.97 2.11 9.91
N ASP A 84 -4.37 3.13 10.50
CA ASP A 84 -4.62 3.53 11.87
C ASP A 84 -5.86 4.43 11.88
N ASP A 85 -7.01 3.77 12.03
CA ASP A 85 -8.26 4.43 12.34
C ASP A 85 -8.50 4.26 13.84
N HIS A 86 -8.57 5.37 14.57
CA HIS A 86 -8.73 5.37 16.03
C HIS A 86 -9.93 4.54 16.50
N GLU A 87 -10.94 4.37 15.67
CA GLU A 87 -12.12 3.56 15.98
C GLU A 87 -11.92 2.09 15.59
N GLN A 88 -11.34 1.82 14.43
CA GLN A 88 -11.19 0.47 13.89
C GLN A 88 -9.88 0.33 13.08
N PRO A 89 -8.75 0.17 13.76
CA PRO A 89 -7.47 -0.07 13.07
C PRO A 89 -7.54 -1.38 12.28
N ARG A 90 -7.09 -1.32 11.01
CA ARG A 90 -7.17 -2.46 10.10
C ARG A 90 -5.97 -2.52 9.17
N SER A 91 -5.78 -3.68 8.57
CA SER A 91 -4.84 -3.86 7.47
C SER A 91 -5.63 -4.05 6.18
N VAL A 92 -5.24 -3.35 5.13
CA VAL A 92 -5.87 -3.40 3.80
C VAL A 92 -4.91 -4.04 2.83
N ARG A 93 -5.40 -5.03 2.10
CA ARG A 93 -4.61 -5.67 1.05
C ARG A 93 -4.49 -4.79 -0.17
N VAL A 94 -3.27 -4.75 -0.72
CA VAL A 94 -2.98 -4.16 -2.03
C VAL A 94 -2.34 -5.22 -2.91
N ALA A 95 -2.88 -5.41 -4.10
CA ALA A 95 -2.23 -6.18 -5.14
C ALA A 95 -1.43 -5.24 -6.04
N PHE A 96 -0.14 -5.49 -6.16
CA PHE A 96 0.75 -4.79 -7.08
C PHE A 96 1.13 -5.69 -8.24
N ILE A 97 1.15 -5.12 -9.44
CA ILE A 97 1.75 -5.72 -10.62
C ILE A 97 2.81 -4.74 -11.13
N LEU A 98 4.08 -5.12 -11.05
CA LEU A 98 5.18 -4.33 -11.56
C LEU A 98 5.62 -4.91 -12.90
N ASN A 99 5.37 -4.16 -13.98
CA ASN A 99 5.74 -4.52 -15.33
C ASN A 99 6.85 -3.59 -15.84
N LEU A 100 8.07 -4.11 -15.96
CA LEU A 100 9.24 -3.34 -16.40
C LEU A 100 9.55 -3.49 -17.90
N ILE A 101 8.92 -4.45 -18.59
CA ILE A 101 9.30 -4.87 -19.96
C ILE A 101 8.16 -4.68 -20.96
N ASN A 102 7.10 -3.98 -20.64
CA ASN A 102 5.95 -3.84 -21.54
C ASN A 102 6.34 -3.13 -22.84
N PRO A 103 6.20 -3.78 -24.03
CA PRO A 103 6.56 -3.20 -25.32
C PRO A 103 5.69 -2.00 -25.72
N THR A 104 4.49 -1.87 -25.13
CA THR A 104 3.58 -0.76 -25.37
C THR A 104 4.03 0.51 -24.63
N LEU A 105 4.87 0.36 -23.60
CA LEU A 105 5.29 1.43 -22.71
C LEU A 105 6.78 1.72 -22.93
N ARG A 106 7.06 2.90 -23.46
CA ARG A 106 8.44 3.33 -23.73
C ARG A 106 9.20 3.55 -22.42
N SER A 107 9.98 2.57 -21.98
CA SER A 107 11.25 2.68 -21.22
C SER A 107 11.27 2.74 -19.69
N LYS A 108 10.21 3.01 -18.92
CA LYS A 108 10.33 3.16 -17.45
C LYS A 108 9.51 2.16 -16.63
N GLY A 109 8.89 1.20 -17.30
CA GLY A 109 7.95 0.29 -16.65
C GLY A 109 6.69 0.98 -16.14
N VAL A 110 5.74 0.20 -15.67
CA VAL A 110 4.52 0.68 -15.01
C VAL A 110 4.24 -0.16 -13.78
N LEU A 111 3.90 0.51 -12.69
CA LEU A 111 3.33 -0.10 -11.50
C LEU A 111 1.81 -0.04 -11.61
N PHE A 112 1.13 -1.15 -11.38
CA PHE A 112 -0.31 -1.20 -11.17
C PHE A 112 -0.56 -1.51 -9.70
N SER A 113 -1.44 -0.75 -9.05
CA SER A 113 -1.93 -1.03 -7.69
C SER A 113 -3.44 -1.21 -7.71
N ILE A 114 -3.92 -2.20 -6.99
CA ILE A 114 -5.34 -2.52 -6.89
C ILE A 114 -5.68 -2.66 -5.41
N HIS A 115 -6.66 -1.90 -4.93
CA HIS A 115 -7.10 -1.91 -3.54
C HIS A 115 -8.54 -1.43 -3.42
N ASP A 116 -9.21 -1.78 -2.31
CA ASP A 116 -10.63 -1.49 -2.13
C ASP A 116 -10.89 -0.23 -1.27
N GLU A 117 -9.87 0.31 -0.63
CA GLU A 117 -9.98 1.48 0.23
C GLU A 117 -8.89 2.51 -0.05
N ASP A 118 -9.16 3.79 0.22
CA ASP A 118 -8.14 4.84 0.18
C ASP A 118 -7.12 4.67 1.31
N ILE A 119 -5.87 4.51 0.95
CA ILE A 119 -4.78 4.19 1.87
C ILE A 119 -3.98 5.46 2.21
N PRO A 120 -3.78 5.80 3.52
CA PRO A 120 -3.11 7.03 3.94
C PRO A 120 -1.70 7.22 3.32
N VAL A 121 -0.92 6.16 3.23
CA VAL A 121 0.45 6.23 2.68
C VAL A 121 0.46 6.53 1.17
N PHE A 122 -0.57 6.10 0.42
CA PHE A 122 -0.73 6.44 -1.00
C PHE A 122 -0.99 7.94 -1.17
N ARG A 123 -1.88 8.51 -0.35
CA ARG A 123 -2.12 9.96 -0.33
C ARG A 123 -0.86 10.74 0.01
N LEU A 124 -0.13 10.27 1.02
CA LEU A 124 1.11 10.92 1.45
C LEU A 124 2.16 10.92 0.34
N LEU A 125 2.38 9.77 -0.32
CA LEU A 125 3.31 9.68 -1.44
C LEU A 125 2.91 10.60 -2.59
N ARG A 126 1.62 10.61 -2.99
CA ARG A 126 1.09 11.49 -4.03
C ARG A 126 1.36 12.97 -3.72
N LEU A 127 1.13 13.39 -2.48
CA LEU A 127 1.40 14.77 -2.03
C LEU A 127 2.90 15.12 -2.05
N ARG A 128 3.75 14.21 -1.55
CA ARG A 128 5.22 14.41 -1.53
C ARG A 128 5.78 14.49 -2.95
N ALA A 129 5.40 13.56 -3.83
CA ALA A 129 5.90 13.48 -5.20
C ALA A 129 5.37 14.61 -6.11
N ARG A 130 4.23 15.20 -5.79
CA ARG A 130 3.74 16.42 -6.48
C ARG A 130 4.57 17.65 -6.11
N ARG A 131 5.10 17.72 -4.88
CA ARG A 131 5.83 18.89 -4.37
C ARG A 131 7.33 18.81 -4.62
N ALA A 132 7.92 17.63 -4.50
CA ALA A 132 9.35 17.39 -4.61
C ALA A 132 9.71 16.79 -5.98
N PRO A 133 10.32 17.58 -6.89
CA PRO A 133 10.76 17.04 -8.17
C PRO A 133 11.91 16.05 -7.95
N GLY A 134 11.90 14.93 -8.70
CA GLY A 134 12.92 13.89 -8.61
C GLY A 134 12.78 12.94 -7.41
N LEU A 135 11.67 13.01 -6.67
CA LEU A 135 11.38 12.04 -5.60
C LEU A 135 11.10 10.64 -6.16
N ILE A 136 10.55 10.58 -7.37
CA ILE A 136 10.20 9.37 -8.11
C ILE A 136 10.71 9.55 -9.54
N GLU A 137 11.42 8.56 -10.06
CA GLU A 137 11.95 8.56 -11.42
C GLU A 137 11.34 7.45 -12.30
N ASP A 138 10.90 6.34 -11.71
CA ASP A 138 10.33 5.18 -12.42
C ASP A 138 9.27 4.42 -11.60
N ALA A 139 8.70 3.38 -12.19
CA ALA A 139 7.67 2.54 -11.58
C ALA A 139 8.17 1.77 -10.34
N ARG A 140 9.44 1.35 -10.34
CA ARG A 140 10.05 0.63 -9.21
C ARG A 140 10.19 1.54 -8.01
N GLU A 141 10.60 2.79 -8.23
CA GLU A 141 10.69 3.78 -7.15
C GLU A 141 9.33 4.11 -6.54
N VAL A 142 8.25 4.13 -7.33
CA VAL A 142 6.89 4.27 -6.77
C VAL A 142 6.64 3.19 -5.74
N LEU A 143 6.87 1.92 -6.09
CA LEU A 143 6.62 0.79 -5.19
C LEU A 143 7.52 0.83 -3.94
N LEU A 144 8.82 1.11 -4.11
CA LEU A 144 9.75 1.22 -2.99
C LEU A 144 9.38 2.38 -2.05
N LYS A 145 8.93 3.51 -2.61
CA LYS A 145 8.48 4.67 -1.82
C LYS A 145 7.16 4.42 -1.10
N LEU A 146 6.27 3.59 -1.63
CA LEU A 146 5.08 3.14 -0.91
C LEU A 146 5.45 2.28 0.29
N PHE A 147 6.36 1.32 0.14
CA PHE A 147 6.84 0.51 1.27
C PHE A 147 7.63 1.34 2.30
N ASP A 148 8.43 2.31 1.87
CA ASP A 148 9.16 3.23 2.74
C ASP A 148 8.17 4.07 3.58
N ALA A 149 7.14 4.64 2.93
CA ALA A 149 6.10 5.41 3.61
C ALA A 149 5.24 4.55 4.56
N ASP A 150 4.99 3.29 4.23
CA ASP A 150 4.28 2.35 5.10
C ASP A 150 5.10 1.98 6.35
N ALA A 151 6.41 1.81 6.18
CA ALA A 151 7.31 1.58 7.30
C ALA A 151 7.40 2.81 8.23
N GLU A 152 7.49 4.04 7.68
CA GLU A 152 7.42 5.29 8.46
C GLU A 152 6.08 5.39 9.21
N TYR A 153 4.97 5.16 8.52
CA TYR A 153 3.62 5.20 9.11
C TYR A 153 3.47 4.18 10.25
N SER A 154 3.99 2.97 10.08
CA SER A 154 4.01 1.93 11.11
C SER A 154 4.87 2.34 12.32
N ALA A 155 6.00 3.01 12.10
CA ALA A 155 6.87 3.52 13.16
C ALA A 155 6.18 4.63 13.97
N ASP A 156 5.57 5.61 13.30
CA ASP A 156 4.81 6.69 13.95
C ASP A 156 3.66 6.13 14.79
N THR A 157 2.93 5.14 14.26
CA THR A 157 1.85 4.46 15.00
C THR A 157 2.39 3.73 16.23
N LEU A 158 3.57 3.09 16.12
CA LEU A 158 4.22 2.41 17.24
C LEU A 158 4.64 3.39 18.35
N GLU A 159 5.15 4.57 18.01
CA GLU A 159 5.46 5.63 18.97
C GLU A 159 4.19 6.05 19.72
N GLY A 160 3.06 6.22 19.04
CA GLY A 160 1.76 6.49 19.67
C GLY A 160 1.31 5.42 20.66
N ILE A 161 1.58 4.14 20.37
CA ILE A 161 1.31 3.03 21.30
C ILE A 161 2.13 3.18 22.58
N TYR A 162 3.41 3.51 22.49
CA TYR A 162 4.28 3.71 23.65
C TYR A 162 3.79 4.86 24.52
N ASP A 163 3.42 5.98 23.91
CA ASP A 163 2.88 7.14 24.63
C ASP A 163 1.58 6.80 25.39
N ASP A 164 0.70 6.03 24.78
CA ASP A 164 -0.55 5.62 25.41
C ASP A 164 -0.33 4.62 26.53
N LEU A 165 0.57 3.66 26.35
CA LEU A 165 0.94 2.72 27.42
C LEU A 165 1.62 3.41 28.60
N GLU A 166 2.43 4.44 28.37
CA GLU A 166 3.03 5.26 29.44
C GLU A 166 1.97 6.00 30.26
N LYS A 167 0.95 6.58 29.59
CA LYS A 167 -0.20 7.20 30.29
C LYS A 167 -0.94 6.18 31.16
N VAL A 168 -1.25 5.00 30.61
CA VAL A 168 -1.89 3.89 31.35
C VAL A 168 -1.03 3.46 32.54
N SER A 169 0.28 3.28 32.33
CA SER A 169 1.22 2.90 33.40
C SER A 169 1.23 3.93 34.53
N THR A 170 1.28 5.22 34.19
CA THR A 170 1.26 6.32 35.18
C THR A 170 -0.01 6.29 36.02
N GLN A 171 -1.18 6.06 35.40
CA GLN A 171 -2.47 5.96 36.10
C GLN A 171 -2.49 4.77 37.06
N VAL A 172 -2.00 3.61 36.65
CA VAL A 172 -1.94 2.39 37.47
C VAL A 172 -1.00 2.58 38.65
N LEU A 173 0.18 3.16 38.46
CA LEU A 173 1.18 3.37 39.50
C LEU A 173 0.77 4.43 40.51
N ALA A 174 -0.04 5.41 40.10
CA ALA A 174 -0.60 6.42 41.02
C ALA A 174 -1.64 5.84 42.00
N GLY A 175 -2.07 4.59 41.83
CA GLY A 175 -3.06 3.92 42.67
C GLY A 175 -4.51 4.41 42.47
N ASP A 176 -4.75 5.19 41.41
CA ASP A 176 -6.06 5.77 41.07
C ASP A 176 -7.02 4.78 40.39
N VAL A 177 -6.63 3.51 40.29
CA VAL A 177 -7.43 2.49 39.61
C VAL A 177 -8.47 1.89 40.56
N THR A 178 -9.69 2.35 40.40
CA THR A 178 -10.87 1.71 41.03
C THR A 178 -11.29 0.50 40.17
N ASP A 179 -12.12 -0.42 40.76
CA ASP A 179 -12.65 -1.58 40.00
C ASP A 179 -13.38 -1.17 38.71
N ALA A 180 -14.08 -0.04 38.71
CA ALA A 180 -14.75 0.50 37.53
C ALA A 180 -13.76 0.94 36.45
N ARG A 181 -12.61 1.49 36.82
CA ARG A 181 -11.54 1.90 35.89
C ARG A 181 -10.66 0.75 35.44
N ALA A 182 -10.60 -0.35 36.18
CA ALA A 182 -9.79 -1.51 35.79
C ALA A 182 -10.23 -2.06 34.43
N GLY A 183 -11.52 -2.08 34.14
CA GLY A 183 -12.04 -2.49 32.81
C GLY A 183 -11.57 -1.58 31.66
N GLU A 184 -11.55 -0.27 31.88
CA GLU A 184 -11.09 0.71 30.91
C GLU A 184 -9.57 0.57 30.61
N VAL A 185 -8.79 0.37 31.69
CA VAL A 185 -7.33 0.13 31.59
C VAL A 185 -7.05 -1.15 30.78
N LEU A 186 -7.74 -2.25 31.08
CA LEU A 186 -7.57 -3.51 30.36
C LEU A 186 -7.98 -3.38 28.88
N ALA A 187 -9.08 -2.68 28.60
CA ALA A 187 -9.51 -2.42 27.24
C ALA A 187 -8.49 -1.54 26.46
N ALA A 188 -7.89 -0.55 27.13
CA ALA A 188 -6.84 0.26 26.53
C ALA A 188 -5.61 -0.59 26.19
N ILE A 189 -5.12 -1.41 27.12
CA ILE A 189 -3.98 -2.32 26.88
C ILE A 189 -4.29 -3.28 25.73
N ALA A 190 -5.49 -3.88 25.70
CA ALA A 190 -5.86 -4.82 24.65
C ALA A 190 -5.89 -4.17 23.26
N ARG A 191 -6.36 -2.92 23.16
CA ARG A 191 -6.30 -2.16 21.90
C ARG A 191 -4.86 -1.92 21.43
N GLN A 192 -3.96 -1.53 22.33
CA GLN A 192 -2.56 -1.30 22.00
C GLN A 192 -1.85 -2.60 21.61
N GLU A 193 -2.19 -3.73 22.24
CA GLU A 193 -1.66 -5.04 21.88
C GLU A 193 -2.13 -5.49 20.49
N ASP A 194 -3.41 -5.32 20.16
CA ASP A 194 -3.93 -5.63 18.80
C ASP A 194 -3.22 -4.78 17.73
N MET A 195 -3.10 -3.47 17.98
CA MET A 195 -2.40 -2.57 17.05
C MET A 195 -0.93 -2.97 16.86
N ASN A 196 -0.22 -3.24 17.94
CA ASN A 196 1.17 -3.72 17.89
C ASN A 196 1.29 -5.03 17.08
N GLY A 197 0.34 -5.94 17.25
CA GLY A 197 0.24 -7.17 16.47
C GLY A 197 0.06 -6.92 14.96
N ARG A 198 -0.76 -5.93 14.59
CA ARG A 198 -0.97 -5.50 13.20
C ARG A 198 0.29 -4.88 12.59
N ILE A 199 0.92 -3.95 13.29
CA ILE A 199 2.19 -3.33 12.87
C ILE A 199 3.25 -4.40 12.62
N ARG A 200 3.39 -5.35 13.55
CA ARG A 200 4.37 -6.42 13.39
C ARG A 200 4.11 -7.27 12.15
N ARG A 201 2.86 -7.66 11.88
CA ARG A 201 2.50 -8.40 10.66
C ARG A 201 2.80 -7.59 9.41
N ASN A 202 2.41 -6.32 9.41
CA ASN A 202 2.62 -5.40 8.29
C ASN A 202 4.12 -5.24 7.94
N VAL A 203 4.96 -4.94 8.92
CA VAL A 203 6.41 -4.80 8.73
C VAL A 203 7.05 -6.11 8.25
N MET A 204 6.60 -7.26 8.76
CA MET A 204 7.09 -8.56 8.29
C MET A 204 6.69 -8.83 6.83
N ASP A 205 5.49 -8.45 6.44
CA ASP A 205 4.99 -8.59 5.07
C ASP A 205 5.76 -7.67 4.10
N THR A 206 5.95 -6.40 4.45
CA THR A 206 6.81 -5.46 3.72
C THR A 206 8.23 -6.00 3.54
N ARG A 207 8.82 -6.57 4.60
CA ARG A 207 10.15 -7.20 4.51
C ARG A 207 10.18 -8.37 3.51
N ARG A 208 9.11 -9.19 3.45
CA ARG A 208 9.00 -10.29 2.49
C ARG A 208 8.88 -9.78 1.07
N ALA A 209 8.03 -8.77 0.84
CA ALA A 209 7.86 -8.12 -0.44
C ALA A 209 9.18 -7.56 -0.98
N VAL A 210 9.90 -6.78 -0.18
CA VAL A 210 11.21 -6.22 -0.54
C VAL A 210 12.24 -7.34 -0.78
N SER A 211 12.25 -8.39 0.05
CA SER A 211 13.16 -9.52 -0.13
C SER A 211 12.86 -10.30 -1.42
N PHE A 212 11.59 -10.40 -1.81
CA PHE A 212 11.19 -10.99 -3.09
C PHE A 212 11.69 -10.12 -4.25
N MET A 213 11.45 -8.82 -4.22
CA MET A 213 11.92 -7.88 -5.25
C MET A 213 13.45 -7.93 -5.43
N MET A 214 14.22 -8.04 -4.34
CA MET A 214 15.69 -8.15 -4.39
C MET A 214 16.19 -9.43 -5.04
N ARG A 215 15.39 -10.51 -5.05
CA ARG A 215 15.75 -11.80 -5.67
C ARG A 215 15.29 -11.92 -7.11
N SER A 216 14.28 -11.13 -7.50
CA SER A 216 13.81 -11.09 -8.88
C SER A 216 14.89 -10.55 -9.79
N LYS A 217 14.92 -10.99 -11.02
CA LYS A 217 15.92 -10.57 -12.02
C LYS A 217 15.58 -9.17 -12.60
N MET A 218 15.33 -8.23 -11.73
CA MET A 218 15.06 -6.86 -12.14
C MET A 218 16.31 -6.12 -12.58
#